data_618ccb80383dbb2b340f6d8683415ff8
#
_entry.id   618ccb80383dbb2b340f6d8683415ff8
#
_cell.length_a   1.000
_cell.length_b   1.000
_cell.length_c   1.000
_cell.angle_alpha   90.00
_cell.angle_beta   90.00
_cell.angle_gamma   90.00
#
_symmetry.space_group_name_H-M   'P 1'
#
loop_
_entity.id
_entity.type
_entity.pdbx_description
1 polymer ?
#
loop_
_entity_poly.entity_id
_entity_poly.type
_entity_poly.pdbx_seq_one_letter_code
_entity_poly.pdbx_strand_id
1 'polypeptide(L)'
;MTSEADVFVDLPDGRTVPVGHLSVRASEAGMLVSSQFQYTADYLRDPARYSLCPELPLVQGPITATGHRPIAGCFSDSGPDRWGRNLLFAAERRAAKAQGRPLAHMTDLDFIIMVHDETRQGALRYSIDGGPEFVSPARDQVPSLVDLPELVAAARRHAQHRETDTDLDLLTRAGTSMGGARPKTTVRTPDGRLAIAKLPAADDQWNVLAWEATTLELARRAGVAVPAFTLHPITPDSAVLVSDRFDRDANGARIGYLSGHTLVEKIPDGIASYTDLVEVVADHSEDPDADSREMFRRVALTLLVNNVDDHMKNHGVLRGSTGWRLSPVFDVNPFPARWPVDSTPLSHDGDTAGRDIGQLLDLSGHFGMDRASAVTIVAEVERATASWADVAADFGIEPGEVEFMSSAFESENRSIARNLTTTVRIDTSLGGADRCQARTPTRPCPAHQGMPTGPGT
;
A
#
# COMPACT_ATOMS: atom_id res chain seq x y z
N MET A 1 12.32 16.78 24.04
CA MET A 1 10.99 16.49 23.46
C MET A 1 10.60 17.68 22.60
N THR A 2 10.37 17.44 21.32
CA THR A 2 9.86 18.46 20.40
C THR A 2 8.37 18.58 20.61
N SER A 3 7.88 19.78 20.83
CA SER A 3 6.44 20.05 21.04
C SER A 3 5.77 20.66 19.82
N GLU A 4 6.54 21.13 18.85
CA GLU A 4 6.04 21.89 17.70
C GLU A 4 6.90 21.62 16.46
N ALA A 5 6.25 21.67 15.28
CA ALA A 5 6.92 21.59 13.98
C ALA A 5 6.12 22.35 12.92
N ASP A 6 6.81 23.02 12.02
CA ASP A 6 6.23 23.53 10.80
C ASP A 6 6.14 22.42 9.76
N VAL A 7 4.98 22.32 9.13
CA VAL A 7 4.66 21.28 8.14
C VAL A 7 4.65 21.90 6.76
N PHE A 8 5.34 21.25 5.84
CA PHE A 8 5.37 21.57 4.41
C PHE A 8 4.85 20.40 3.60
N VAL A 9 4.44 20.67 2.37
CA VAL A 9 4.07 19.63 1.41
C VAL A 9 4.67 19.93 0.05
N ASP A 10 5.15 18.89 -0.62
CA ASP A 10 5.47 18.95 -2.04
C ASP A 10 4.16 18.72 -2.81
N LEU A 11 3.69 19.77 -3.50
CA LEU A 11 2.45 19.75 -4.28
C LEU A 11 2.63 19.01 -5.62
N PRO A 12 1.56 18.49 -6.23
CA PRO A 12 1.64 17.83 -7.54
C PRO A 12 2.18 18.73 -8.66
N ASP A 13 2.16 20.04 -8.49
CA ASP A 13 2.74 21.01 -9.44
C ASP A 13 4.26 21.23 -9.26
N GLY A 14 4.89 20.49 -8.33
CA GLY A 14 6.32 20.53 -8.06
C GLY A 14 6.77 21.60 -7.07
N ARG A 15 5.85 22.41 -6.51
CA ARG A 15 6.18 23.41 -5.48
C ARG A 15 6.21 22.77 -4.10
N THR A 16 7.18 23.13 -3.28
CA THR A 16 7.15 22.90 -1.82
C THR A 16 6.58 24.12 -1.14
N VAL A 17 5.48 23.95 -0.39
CA VAL A 17 4.77 25.05 0.27
C VAL A 17 4.58 24.79 1.77
N PRO A 18 4.62 25.83 2.62
CA PRO A 18 4.27 25.72 4.04
C PRO A 18 2.77 25.49 4.19
N VAL A 19 2.39 24.35 4.78
CA VAL A 19 0.99 23.93 4.93
C VAL A 19 0.40 24.43 6.24
N GLY A 20 1.14 24.27 7.33
CA GLY A 20 0.61 24.56 8.65
C GLY A 20 1.60 24.34 9.76
N HIS A 21 1.09 24.48 10.98
CA HIS A 21 1.84 24.28 12.19
C HIS A 21 1.21 23.13 13.01
N LEU A 22 2.05 22.18 13.41
CA LEU A 22 1.69 21.04 14.25
C LEU A 22 2.28 21.24 15.65
N SER A 23 1.45 21.22 16.67
CA SER A 23 1.87 21.17 18.06
C SER A 23 1.35 19.92 18.75
N VAL A 24 2.12 19.39 19.71
CA VAL A 24 1.74 18.20 20.46
C VAL A 24 1.83 18.43 21.94
N ARG A 25 0.95 17.78 22.69
CA ARG A 25 0.93 17.76 24.15
C ARG A 25 1.16 16.32 24.63
N ALA A 26 2.22 16.14 25.41
CA ALA A 26 2.53 14.87 26.06
C ALA A 26 2.19 14.89 27.55
N SER A 27 1.91 13.73 28.13
CA SER A 27 1.84 13.53 29.58
C SER A 27 3.22 13.61 30.23
N GLU A 28 3.29 13.66 31.56
CA GLU A 28 4.56 13.59 32.31
C GLU A 28 5.33 12.29 32.02
N ALA A 29 4.64 11.21 31.67
CA ALA A 29 5.25 9.95 31.26
C ALA A 29 5.70 9.92 29.77
N GLY A 30 5.60 11.04 29.05
CA GLY A 30 6.00 11.16 27.65
C GLY A 30 4.99 10.60 26.64
N MET A 31 3.81 10.13 27.08
CA MET A 31 2.77 9.64 26.18
C MET A 31 2.06 10.83 25.50
N LEU A 32 1.85 10.75 24.19
CA LEU A 32 1.08 11.73 23.44
C LEU A 32 -0.38 11.74 23.91
N VAL A 33 -0.89 12.89 24.32
CA VAL A 33 -2.26 13.07 24.82
C VAL A 33 -3.14 13.71 23.76
N SER A 34 -2.60 14.69 23.04
CA SER A 34 -3.30 15.39 21.96
C SER A 34 -2.32 16.05 21.02
N SER A 35 -2.77 16.31 19.82
CA SER A 35 -2.11 17.24 18.89
C SER A 35 -3.08 18.30 18.40
N GLN A 36 -2.52 19.39 17.93
CA GLN A 36 -3.25 20.47 17.31
C GLN A 36 -2.53 20.85 16.02
N PHE A 37 -3.29 20.89 14.93
CA PHE A 37 -2.79 21.31 13.64
C PHE A 37 -3.60 22.53 13.15
N GLN A 38 -2.90 23.51 12.59
CA GLN A 38 -3.53 24.68 12.00
C GLN A 38 -2.92 24.96 10.62
N TYR A 39 -3.78 25.02 9.60
CA TYR A 39 -3.38 25.44 8.26
C TYR A 39 -2.93 26.89 8.24
N THR A 40 -1.92 27.21 7.41
CA THR A 40 -1.57 28.59 7.12
C THR A 40 -2.66 29.26 6.25
N ALA A 41 -2.85 30.57 6.42
CA ALA A 41 -3.78 31.33 5.59
C ALA A 41 -3.38 31.31 4.10
N ASP A 42 -2.08 31.23 3.80
CA ASP A 42 -1.56 31.19 2.43
C ASP A 42 -1.89 29.85 1.78
N TYR A 43 -1.71 28.73 2.49
CA TYR A 43 -2.10 27.42 2.00
C TYR A 43 -3.61 27.33 1.74
N LEU A 44 -4.44 27.85 2.65
CA LEU A 44 -5.90 27.85 2.45
C LEU A 44 -6.37 28.68 1.25
N ARG A 45 -5.52 29.55 0.70
CA ARG A 45 -5.78 30.33 -0.52
C ARG A 45 -5.13 29.75 -1.76
N ASP A 46 -4.19 28.79 -1.61
CA ASP A 46 -3.50 28.19 -2.74
C ASP A 46 -4.49 27.39 -3.59
N PRO A 47 -4.55 27.59 -4.92
CA PRO A 47 -5.46 26.86 -5.80
C PRO A 47 -5.16 25.35 -5.86
N ALA A 48 -3.93 24.95 -5.60
CA ALA A 48 -3.50 23.54 -5.57
C ALA A 48 -3.63 22.88 -4.19
N ARG A 49 -4.19 23.60 -3.20
CA ARG A 49 -4.41 23.05 -1.86
C ARG A 49 -5.29 21.81 -1.87
N TYR A 50 -5.06 20.94 -0.94
CA TYR A 50 -5.93 19.80 -0.65
C TYR A 50 -5.90 19.46 0.85
N SER A 51 -6.93 18.77 1.35
CA SER A 51 -6.95 18.23 2.71
C SER A 51 -5.86 17.17 2.84
N LEU A 52 -4.96 17.30 3.82
CA LEU A 52 -3.85 16.36 4.02
C LEU A 52 -4.32 14.94 4.34
N CYS A 53 -5.47 14.81 5.02
CA CYS A 53 -6.19 13.57 5.27
C CYS A 53 -7.64 13.91 5.69
N PRO A 54 -8.56 12.94 5.77
CA PRO A 54 -9.97 13.18 6.13
C PRO A 54 -10.15 13.86 7.47
N GLU A 55 -9.24 13.67 8.42
CA GLU A 55 -9.27 14.30 9.77
C GLU A 55 -8.93 15.78 9.76
N LEU A 56 -8.27 16.27 8.71
CA LEU A 56 -7.79 17.65 8.59
C LEU A 56 -8.53 18.41 7.48
N PRO A 57 -9.82 18.71 7.63
CA PRO A 57 -10.57 19.49 6.64
C PRO A 57 -9.95 20.88 6.44
N LEU A 58 -10.09 21.45 5.23
CA LEU A 58 -9.56 22.78 4.88
C LEU A 58 -10.38 23.90 5.57
N VAL A 59 -10.13 24.12 6.86
CA VAL A 59 -10.79 25.14 7.67
C VAL A 59 -9.77 26.08 8.31
N GLN A 60 -10.24 27.29 8.63
CA GLN A 60 -9.44 28.23 9.44
C GLN A 60 -9.50 27.84 10.92
N GLY A 61 -8.38 28.04 11.62
CA GLY A 61 -8.26 27.76 13.05
C GLY A 61 -7.69 26.37 13.34
N PRO A 62 -7.47 26.08 14.63
CA PRO A 62 -6.84 24.85 15.05
C PRO A 62 -7.79 23.65 14.98
N ILE A 63 -7.28 22.53 14.49
CA ILE A 63 -7.93 21.24 14.48
C ILE A 63 -7.25 20.38 15.53
N THR A 64 -8.00 19.84 16.48
CA THR A 64 -7.45 19.09 17.61
C THR A 64 -7.75 17.60 17.47
N ALA A 65 -6.72 16.77 17.58
CA ALA A 65 -6.83 15.32 17.69
C ALA A 65 -6.59 14.87 19.13
N THR A 66 -7.42 13.97 19.63
CA THR A 66 -7.39 13.45 21.01
C THR A 66 -7.84 12.00 21.06
N GLY A 67 -7.76 11.37 22.24
CA GLY A 67 -8.27 10.02 22.48
C GLY A 67 -7.32 8.94 21.98
N HIS A 68 -7.85 7.92 21.30
CA HIS A 68 -7.07 6.79 20.81
C HIS A 68 -6.15 7.13 19.61
N ARG A 69 -6.43 8.24 18.93
CA ARG A 69 -5.58 8.80 17.87
C ARG A 69 -5.24 10.26 18.16
N PRO A 70 -4.24 10.47 19.01
CA PRO A 70 -3.88 11.83 19.44
C PRO A 70 -3.06 12.62 18.40
N ILE A 71 -2.84 12.07 17.21
CA ILE A 71 -2.19 12.70 16.06
C ILE A 71 -2.87 12.25 14.76
N ALA A 72 -3.08 13.18 13.82
CA ALA A 72 -3.76 12.88 12.56
C ALA A 72 -2.97 11.87 11.71
N GLY A 73 -3.72 11.00 10.99
CA GLY A 73 -3.17 9.85 10.29
C GLY A 73 -2.11 10.19 9.25
N CYS A 74 -2.24 11.29 8.50
CA CYS A 74 -1.23 11.71 7.52
C CYS A 74 0.14 11.97 8.15
N PHE A 75 0.18 12.47 9.39
CA PHE A 75 1.44 12.65 10.12
C PHE A 75 2.00 11.30 10.56
N SER A 76 1.14 10.39 11.04
CA SER A 76 1.55 9.02 11.38
C SER A 76 2.10 8.26 10.19
N ASP A 77 1.46 8.36 9.01
CA ASP A 77 1.89 7.72 7.76
C ASP A 77 3.24 8.25 7.26
N SER A 78 3.60 9.50 7.59
CA SER A 78 4.89 10.10 7.26
C SER A 78 5.99 9.78 8.27
N GLY A 79 5.64 9.14 9.39
CA GLY A 79 6.53 8.71 10.46
C GLY A 79 6.93 7.23 10.34
N PRO A 80 7.75 6.74 11.29
CA PRO A 80 8.17 5.36 11.30
C PRO A 80 7.14 4.46 11.96
N ASP A 81 6.97 3.25 11.43
CA ASP A 81 6.29 2.15 12.11
C ASP A 81 7.24 1.37 13.03
N ARG A 82 6.80 0.19 13.48
CA ARG A 82 7.44 -0.61 14.52
C ARG A 82 8.94 -0.83 14.29
N TRP A 83 9.36 -1.20 13.08
CA TRP A 83 10.76 -1.41 12.75
C TRP A 83 11.59 -0.12 12.91
N GLY A 84 11.17 0.97 12.26
CA GLY A 84 11.86 2.26 12.33
C GLY A 84 11.88 2.84 13.74
N ARG A 85 10.78 2.73 14.51
CA ARG A 85 10.74 3.16 15.91
C ARG A 85 11.74 2.39 16.77
N ASN A 86 11.86 1.06 16.58
CA ASN A 86 12.84 0.25 17.31
C ASN A 86 14.28 0.70 17.03
N LEU A 87 14.61 1.01 15.77
CA LEU A 87 15.92 1.54 15.38
C LEU A 87 16.20 2.89 16.03
N LEU A 88 15.27 3.85 15.92
CA LEU A 88 15.41 5.18 16.51
C LEU A 88 15.53 5.12 18.03
N PHE A 89 14.76 4.27 18.68
CA PHE A 89 14.86 4.06 20.12
C PHE A 89 16.20 3.44 20.53
N ALA A 90 16.73 2.49 19.76
CA ALA A 90 18.05 1.90 20.00
C ALA A 90 19.16 2.97 19.84
N ALA A 91 19.06 3.83 18.82
CA ALA A 91 19.98 4.92 18.59
C ALA A 91 19.94 5.96 19.73
N GLU A 92 18.76 6.35 20.20
CA GLU A 92 18.59 7.26 21.33
C GLU A 92 19.15 6.66 22.63
N ARG A 93 18.87 5.39 22.93
CA ARG A 93 19.42 4.68 24.09
C ARG A 93 20.96 4.70 24.09
N ARG A 94 21.56 4.48 22.93
CA ARG A 94 23.01 4.54 22.75
C ARG A 94 23.56 5.95 22.98
N ALA A 95 22.93 6.96 22.37
CA ALA A 95 23.32 8.36 22.52
C ALA A 95 23.23 8.82 23.99
N ALA A 96 22.13 8.48 24.67
CA ALA A 96 21.95 8.79 26.10
C ALA A 96 23.07 8.17 26.98
N LYS A 97 23.38 6.88 26.70
CA LYS A 97 24.48 6.19 27.42
C LYS A 97 25.84 6.84 27.15
N ALA A 98 26.15 7.17 25.91
CA ALA A 98 27.42 7.81 25.53
C ALA A 98 27.58 9.21 26.17
N GLN A 99 26.49 9.95 26.32
CA GLN A 99 26.42 11.28 26.90
C GLN A 99 26.22 11.29 28.41
N GLY A 100 26.05 10.13 29.06
CA GLY A 100 25.81 10.05 30.50
C GLY A 100 24.52 10.72 30.96
N ARG A 101 23.49 10.82 30.08
CA ARG A 101 22.20 11.42 30.37
C ARG A 101 21.09 10.36 30.49
N PRO A 102 19.97 10.68 31.16
CA PRO A 102 18.80 9.85 31.13
C PRO A 102 18.28 9.61 29.71
N LEU A 103 17.64 8.46 29.50
CA LEU A 103 16.92 8.16 28.26
C LEU A 103 15.75 9.15 28.10
N ALA A 104 15.64 9.78 26.93
CA ALA A 104 14.54 10.68 26.64
C ALA A 104 13.23 9.89 26.43
N HIS A 105 12.12 10.42 26.94
CA HIS A 105 10.79 9.97 26.53
C HIS A 105 10.49 10.54 25.15
N MET A 106 10.34 9.68 24.14
CA MET A 106 10.08 10.10 22.77
C MET A 106 8.58 10.07 22.48
N THR A 107 8.06 11.19 22.02
CA THR A 107 6.67 11.29 21.52
C THR A 107 6.57 10.85 20.07
N ASP A 108 5.34 10.72 19.54
CA ASP A 108 5.12 10.44 18.11
C ASP A 108 5.75 11.53 17.23
N LEU A 109 5.67 12.81 17.64
CA LEU A 109 6.32 13.90 16.92
C LEU A 109 7.85 13.75 16.89
N ASP A 110 8.47 13.36 18.01
CA ASP A 110 9.92 13.11 18.03
C ASP A 110 10.29 12.02 17.02
N PHE A 111 9.54 10.93 16.95
CA PHE A 111 9.75 9.88 15.95
C PHE A 111 9.57 10.40 14.52
N ILE A 112 8.53 11.19 14.25
CA ILE A 112 8.27 11.76 12.92
C ILE A 112 9.42 12.65 12.47
N ILE A 113 9.91 13.56 13.31
CA ILE A 113 10.98 14.49 12.95
C ILE A 113 12.38 13.83 12.85
N MET A 114 12.59 12.69 13.51
CA MET A 114 13.84 11.93 13.41
C MET A 114 13.96 11.12 12.10
N VAL A 115 12.88 10.95 11.35
CA VAL A 115 12.95 10.32 10.02
C VAL A 115 13.70 11.24 9.06
N HIS A 116 14.63 10.64 8.34
CA HIS A 116 15.42 11.33 7.32
C HIS A 116 14.51 11.91 6.22
N ASP A 117 14.62 13.21 5.95
CA ASP A 117 13.71 13.89 5.01
C ASP A 117 13.70 13.25 3.63
N GLU A 118 14.85 12.94 3.04
CA GLU A 118 14.93 12.34 1.69
C GLU A 118 14.18 11.01 1.57
N THR A 119 14.26 10.17 2.61
CA THR A 119 13.66 8.83 2.60
C THR A 119 12.24 8.81 3.15
N ARG A 120 11.74 9.90 3.72
CA ARG A 120 10.40 10.02 4.29
C ARG A 120 9.33 9.61 3.29
N GLN A 121 8.35 8.85 3.74
CA GLN A 121 7.21 8.42 2.93
C GLN A 121 6.27 9.61 2.61
N GLY A 122 5.79 9.63 1.37
CA GLY A 122 4.85 10.65 0.91
C GLY A 122 5.50 12.02 0.67
N ALA A 123 4.68 13.06 0.67
CA ALA A 123 5.07 14.42 0.31
C ALA A 123 5.21 15.39 1.49
N LEU A 124 4.93 14.94 2.73
CA LEU A 124 5.07 15.80 3.91
C LEU A 124 6.54 15.96 4.32
N ARG A 125 6.89 17.18 4.71
CA ARG A 125 8.21 17.58 5.18
C ARG A 125 8.07 18.44 6.42
N TYR A 126 9.07 18.47 7.28
CA TYR A 126 9.01 19.16 8.57
C TYR A 126 10.21 20.04 8.81
N SER A 127 9.98 21.19 9.46
CA SER A 127 11.03 22.08 10.01
C SER A 127 10.70 22.39 11.47
N ILE A 128 11.71 22.57 12.31
CA ILE A 128 11.52 22.89 13.74
C ILE A 128 11.60 24.40 14.00
N ASP A 129 12.43 25.12 13.24
CA ASP A 129 12.77 26.52 13.50
C ASP A 129 12.18 27.50 12.48
N GLY A 130 11.18 27.09 11.71
CA GLY A 130 10.57 27.93 10.66
C GLY A 130 11.53 28.24 9.49
N GLY A 131 12.72 27.62 9.47
CA GLY A 131 13.75 27.81 8.46
C GLY A 131 13.53 26.96 7.21
N PRO A 132 14.29 27.21 6.14
CA PRO A 132 14.22 26.45 4.90
C PRO A 132 14.84 25.05 5.01
N GLU A 133 15.49 24.73 6.12
CA GLU A 133 16.12 23.43 6.35
C GLU A 133 15.11 22.45 6.95
N PHE A 134 14.91 21.33 6.27
CA PHE A 134 14.06 20.26 6.78
C PHE A 134 14.83 19.43 7.81
N VAL A 135 14.07 18.89 8.79
CA VAL A 135 14.62 18.05 9.85
C VAL A 135 15.27 16.79 9.28
N SER A 136 16.31 16.33 10.00
CA SER A 136 17.15 15.20 9.57
C SER A 136 17.64 15.33 8.13
N PRO A 137 18.40 16.40 7.81
CA PRO A 137 18.99 16.56 6.49
C PRO A 137 19.98 15.42 6.22
N ALA A 138 20.13 15.08 4.94
CA ALA A 138 21.07 14.05 4.50
C ALA A 138 22.51 14.47 4.82
N ARG A 139 23.04 13.98 5.92
CA ARG A 139 24.49 14.06 6.18
C ARG A 139 25.24 12.90 5.55
N ASP A 140 24.55 11.78 5.34
CA ASP A 140 25.11 10.53 4.85
C ASP A 140 24.25 10.01 3.69
N GLN A 141 24.91 9.38 2.72
CA GLN A 141 24.25 8.84 1.55
C GLN A 141 23.33 7.66 1.91
N VAL A 142 22.14 7.60 1.28
CA VAL A 142 21.29 6.43 1.31
C VAL A 142 22.09 5.22 0.79
N PRO A 143 22.07 4.06 1.49
CA PRO A 143 22.79 2.87 1.04
C PRO A 143 22.43 2.48 -0.38
N SER A 144 23.35 1.86 -1.08
CA SER A 144 23.16 1.35 -2.43
C SER A 144 22.86 -0.16 -2.43
N LEU A 145 22.47 -0.74 -3.58
CA LEU A 145 22.24 -2.17 -3.69
C LEU A 145 23.47 -3.02 -3.38
N VAL A 146 24.68 -2.50 -3.54
CA VAL A 146 25.90 -3.25 -3.19
C VAL A 146 26.05 -3.44 -1.67
N ASP A 147 25.37 -2.65 -0.87
CA ASP A 147 25.40 -2.70 0.60
C ASP A 147 24.42 -3.75 1.17
N LEU A 148 23.59 -4.40 0.34
CA LEU A 148 22.56 -5.36 0.79
C LEU A 148 23.10 -6.47 1.71
N PRO A 149 24.25 -7.12 1.46
CA PRO A 149 24.76 -8.15 2.35
C PRO A 149 25.09 -7.60 3.75
N GLU A 150 25.64 -6.38 3.82
CA GLU A 150 25.98 -5.74 5.10
C GLU A 150 24.70 -5.30 5.85
N LEU A 151 23.70 -4.75 5.14
CA LEU A 151 22.39 -4.40 5.68
C LEU A 151 21.69 -5.63 6.29
N VAL A 152 21.69 -6.78 5.59
CA VAL A 152 21.14 -8.04 6.11
C VAL A 152 21.87 -8.49 7.37
N ALA A 153 23.21 -8.44 7.36
CA ALA A 153 24.02 -8.83 8.52
C ALA A 153 23.76 -7.89 9.72
N ALA A 154 23.67 -6.59 9.50
CA ALA A 154 23.37 -5.59 10.53
C ALA A 154 21.95 -5.79 11.10
N ALA A 155 20.94 -6.00 10.26
CA ALA A 155 19.57 -6.28 10.69
C ALA A 155 19.47 -7.55 11.53
N ARG A 156 20.18 -8.63 11.15
CA ARG A 156 20.26 -9.87 11.92
C ARG A 156 20.91 -9.65 13.30
N ARG A 157 22.02 -8.89 13.36
CA ARG A 157 22.66 -8.55 14.65
C ARG A 157 21.74 -7.70 15.52
N HIS A 158 21.03 -6.77 14.95
CA HIS A 158 20.04 -5.95 15.67
C HIS A 158 18.89 -6.80 16.26
N ALA A 159 18.32 -7.72 15.47
CA ALA A 159 17.30 -8.64 15.96
C ALA A 159 17.79 -9.52 17.13
N GLN A 160 19.08 -9.80 17.19
CA GLN A 160 19.73 -10.58 18.26
C GLN A 160 20.24 -9.69 19.43
N HIS A 161 20.00 -8.38 19.43
CA HIS A 161 20.54 -7.42 20.41
C HIS A 161 22.07 -7.45 20.52
N ARG A 162 22.75 -7.66 19.38
CA ARG A 162 24.21 -7.72 19.24
C ARG A 162 24.76 -6.73 18.22
N GLU A 163 23.94 -5.75 17.86
CA GLU A 163 24.30 -4.70 16.95
C GLU A 163 25.48 -3.85 17.46
N THR A 164 26.36 -3.49 16.55
CA THR A 164 27.43 -2.52 16.77
C THR A 164 26.94 -1.09 16.54
N ASP A 165 27.75 -0.11 16.90
CA ASP A 165 27.49 1.29 16.60
C ASP A 165 27.38 1.53 15.10
N THR A 166 28.25 0.90 14.31
CA THR A 166 28.23 0.97 12.85
C THR A 166 26.95 0.36 12.26
N ASP A 167 26.45 -0.75 12.83
CA ASP A 167 25.18 -1.36 12.39
C ASP A 167 24.01 -0.42 12.61
N LEU A 168 23.92 0.21 13.79
CA LEU A 168 22.85 1.17 14.08
C LEU A 168 22.93 2.39 13.17
N ASP A 169 24.14 2.91 12.92
CA ASP A 169 24.33 4.03 12.01
C ASP A 169 23.89 3.66 10.58
N LEU A 170 24.26 2.47 10.09
CA LEU A 170 23.85 1.97 8.77
C LEU A 170 22.33 1.81 8.66
N LEU A 171 21.71 1.16 9.65
CA LEU A 171 20.27 0.88 9.62
C LEU A 171 19.41 2.14 9.84
N THR A 172 19.85 3.09 10.68
CA THR A 172 19.09 4.32 10.95
C THR A 172 19.12 5.32 9.81
N ARG A 173 20.16 5.31 8.97
CA ARG A 173 20.28 6.22 7.82
C ARG A 173 19.08 6.13 6.86
N ALA A 174 18.55 4.95 6.64
CA ALA A 174 17.53 4.73 5.64
C ALA A 174 16.40 3.76 6.06
N GLY A 175 16.56 3.07 7.19
CA GLY A 175 15.60 2.05 7.66
C GLY A 175 14.44 2.59 8.49
N THR A 176 14.38 3.90 8.73
CA THR A 176 13.42 4.49 9.67
C THR A 176 12.16 5.04 9.01
N SER A 177 12.11 5.12 7.69
CA SER A 177 11.12 5.93 6.97
C SER A 177 9.90 5.16 6.45
N MET A 178 9.86 3.83 6.63
CA MET A 178 8.84 2.98 6.01
C MET A 178 7.97 2.27 7.04
N GLY A 179 6.71 2.05 6.69
CA GLY A 179 5.74 1.33 7.50
C GLY A 179 6.06 -0.17 7.72
N GLY A 180 5.47 -0.78 8.77
CA GLY A 180 5.49 -2.21 9.05
C GLY A 180 6.54 -2.67 10.06
N ALA A 181 6.43 -3.95 10.47
CA ALA A 181 7.24 -4.56 11.53
C ALA A 181 8.50 -5.28 11.00
N ARG A 182 8.47 -5.77 9.75
CA ARG A 182 9.58 -6.51 9.12
C ARG A 182 10.78 -5.57 8.86
N PRO A 183 12.02 -6.07 9.01
CA PRO A 183 13.22 -5.31 8.65
C PRO A 183 13.18 -4.83 7.21
N LYS A 184 13.36 -3.54 7.02
CA LYS A 184 13.40 -2.90 5.69
C LYS A 184 14.22 -1.61 5.72
N THR A 185 14.69 -1.20 4.57
CA THR A 185 15.48 0.03 4.41
C THR A 185 15.22 0.64 3.03
N THR A 186 15.40 1.94 2.92
CA THR A 186 15.48 2.60 1.61
C THR A 186 16.89 2.39 1.06
N VAL A 187 16.98 2.06 -0.22
CA VAL A 187 18.25 1.93 -0.95
C VAL A 187 18.20 2.76 -2.21
N ARG A 188 19.37 3.07 -2.75
CA ARG A 188 19.51 3.76 -4.04
C ARG A 188 19.87 2.74 -5.12
N THR A 189 19.08 2.73 -6.18
CA THR A 189 19.33 1.91 -7.37
C THR A 189 20.47 2.48 -8.21
N PRO A 190 21.09 1.72 -9.13
CA PRO A 190 22.20 2.19 -9.97
C PRO A 190 21.85 3.40 -10.85
N ASP A 191 20.59 3.57 -11.22
CA ASP A 191 20.06 4.73 -11.94
C ASP A 191 19.69 5.92 -11.03
N GLY A 192 19.98 5.82 -9.72
CA GLY A 192 19.82 6.90 -8.75
C GLY A 192 18.45 7.01 -8.12
N ARG A 193 17.47 6.16 -8.48
CA ARG A 193 16.14 6.16 -7.88
C ARG A 193 16.15 5.56 -6.48
N LEU A 194 15.17 5.92 -5.66
CA LEU A 194 14.94 5.30 -4.37
C LEU A 194 14.10 4.03 -4.52
N ALA A 195 14.51 2.97 -3.82
CA ALA A 195 13.79 1.71 -3.73
C ALA A 195 13.69 1.27 -2.26
N ILE A 196 12.77 0.38 -1.96
CA ILE A 196 12.63 -0.27 -0.64
C ILE A 196 13.26 -1.65 -0.74
N ALA A 197 14.24 -1.92 0.11
CA ALA A 197 14.78 -3.27 0.30
C ALA A 197 14.15 -3.86 1.57
N LYS A 198 13.31 -4.89 1.42
CA LYS A 198 12.83 -5.74 2.50
C LYS A 198 13.88 -6.79 2.80
N LEU A 199 14.27 -6.89 4.06
CA LEU A 199 15.33 -7.78 4.52
C LEU A 199 14.71 -9.02 5.21
N PRO A 200 15.37 -10.19 5.15
CA PRO A 200 14.90 -11.37 5.85
C PRO A 200 14.89 -11.14 7.36
N ALA A 201 13.84 -11.60 8.02
CA ALA A 201 13.74 -11.58 9.48
C ALA A 201 14.37 -12.85 10.09
N ALA A 202 14.84 -12.75 11.33
CA ALA A 202 15.54 -13.85 12.00
C ALA A 202 14.59 -15.01 12.38
N ASP A 203 13.32 -14.74 12.45
CA ASP A 203 12.23 -15.67 12.83
C ASP A 203 11.41 -16.16 11.61
N ASP A 204 11.86 -15.88 10.40
CA ASP A 204 11.23 -16.39 9.18
C ASP A 204 11.27 -17.92 9.16
N GLN A 205 10.09 -18.54 9.01
CA GLN A 205 9.94 -20.01 8.97
C GLN A 205 10.09 -20.58 7.55
N TRP A 206 10.05 -19.73 6.54
CA TRP A 206 10.22 -20.01 5.11
C TRP A 206 10.80 -18.77 4.41
N ASN A 207 11.12 -18.84 3.14
CA ASN A 207 11.63 -17.69 2.37
C ASN A 207 10.49 -16.69 2.05
N VAL A 208 10.05 -15.94 3.08
CA VAL A 208 8.90 -15.01 3.00
C VAL A 208 9.04 -14.02 1.84
N LEU A 209 10.26 -13.53 1.56
CA LEU A 209 10.47 -12.53 0.51
C LEU A 209 10.43 -13.11 -0.90
N ALA A 210 10.81 -14.38 -1.08
CA ALA A 210 10.59 -15.09 -2.34
C ALA A 210 9.10 -15.38 -2.57
N TRP A 211 8.34 -15.68 -1.51
CA TRP A 211 6.90 -15.83 -1.59
C TRP A 211 6.18 -14.50 -1.85
N GLU A 212 6.64 -13.40 -1.29
CA GLU A 212 6.11 -12.08 -1.64
C GLU A 212 6.39 -11.76 -3.11
N ALA A 213 7.61 -12.01 -3.61
CA ALA A 213 7.94 -11.86 -5.03
C ALA A 213 7.04 -12.73 -5.93
N THR A 214 6.80 -13.98 -5.53
CA THR A 214 5.88 -14.90 -6.21
C THR A 214 4.47 -14.30 -6.29
N THR A 215 3.94 -13.81 -5.18
CA THR A 215 2.60 -13.25 -5.13
C THR A 215 2.50 -11.93 -5.90
N LEU A 216 3.53 -11.08 -5.86
CA LEU A 216 3.58 -9.86 -6.68
C LEU A 216 3.57 -10.19 -8.18
N GLU A 217 4.29 -11.23 -8.62
CA GLU A 217 4.24 -11.67 -10.01
C GLU A 217 2.87 -12.23 -10.40
N LEU A 218 2.23 -13.01 -9.51
CA LEU A 218 0.86 -13.49 -9.72
C LEU A 218 -0.14 -12.33 -9.76
N ALA A 219 0.03 -11.32 -8.90
CA ALA A 219 -0.76 -10.08 -8.89
C ALA A 219 -0.64 -9.35 -10.23
N ARG A 220 0.58 -9.19 -10.74
CA ARG A 220 0.86 -8.56 -12.03
C ARG A 220 0.17 -9.32 -13.18
N ARG A 221 0.23 -10.65 -13.18
CA ARG A 221 -0.46 -11.51 -14.17
C ARG A 221 -1.97 -11.40 -14.05
N ALA A 222 -2.49 -11.16 -12.84
CA ALA A 222 -3.90 -10.92 -12.57
C ALA A 222 -4.38 -9.51 -12.95
N GLY A 223 -3.50 -8.63 -13.44
CA GLY A 223 -3.83 -7.26 -13.80
C GLY A 223 -3.93 -6.30 -12.60
N VAL A 224 -3.39 -6.68 -11.43
CA VAL A 224 -3.22 -5.81 -10.28
C VAL A 224 -2.02 -4.89 -10.51
N ALA A 225 -2.14 -3.62 -10.13
CA ALA A 225 -1.03 -2.68 -10.18
C ALA A 225 0.06 -3.06 -9.16
N VAL A 226 1.29 -3.33 -9.65
CA VAL A 226 2.43 -3.80 -8.86
C VAL A 226 3.63 -2.87 -9.10
N PRO A 227 4.40 -2.49 -8.08
CA PRO A 227 5.64 -1.75 -8.30
C PRO A 227 6.66 -2.63 -9.05
N ALA A 228 7.59 -2.03 -9.77
CA ALA A 228 8.72 -2.78 -10.29
C ALA A 228 9.52 -3.36 -9.11
N PHE A 229 9.90 -4.62 -9.19
CA PHE A 229 10.62 -5.30 -8.11
C PHE A 229 11.68 -6.28 -8.65
N THR A 230 12.64 -6.62 -7.81
CA THR A 230 13.68 -7.62 -8.07
C THR A 230 13.97 -8.38 -6.79
N LEU A 231 14.08 -9.71 -6.88
CA LEU A 231 14.51 -10.56 -5.79
C LEU A 231 16.02 -10.77 -5.88
N HIS A 232 16.75 -10.49 -4.81
CA HIS A 232 18.19 -10.66 -4.71
C HIS A 232 18.50 -11.80 -3.75
N PRO A 233 18.92 -12.99 -4.25
CA PRO A 233 19.31 -14.09 -3.39
C PRO A 233 20.54 -13.73 -2.53
N ILE A 234 20.48 -14.06 -1.23
CA ILE A 234 21.59 -13.86 -0.28
C ILE A 234 22.18 -15.24 0.11
N THR A 235 21.31 -16.18 0.42
CA THR A 235 21.63 -17.61 0.64
C THR A 235 20.56 -18.46 -0.07
N PRO A 236 20.73 -19.80 -0.17
CA PRO A 236 19.67 -20.64 -0.73
C PRO A 236 18.29 -20.43 -0.11
N ASP A 237 18.25 -20.18 1.22
CA ASP A 237 16.99 -20.05 1.98
C ASP A 237 16.62 -18.60 2.31
N SER A 238 17.30 -17.62 1.71
CA SER A 238 17.14 -16.22 2.11
C SER A 238 17.41 -15.27 0.96
N ALA A 239 16.53 -14.29 0.80
CA ALA A 239 16.63 -13.27 -0.24
C ALA A 239 16.30 -11.87 0.30
N VAL A 240 16.59 -10.86 -0.47
CA VAL A 240 16.13 -9.47 -0.27
C VAL A 240 15.20 -9.11 -1.42
N LEU A 241 14.03 -8.62 -1.10
CA LEU A 241 13.09 -8.09 -2.10
C LEU A 241 13.28 -6.58 -2.22
N VAL A 242 13.68 -6.12 -3.38
CA VAL A 242 13.84 -4.70 -3.70
C VAL A 242 12.68 -4.27 -4.58
N SER A 243 11.93 -3.25 -4.15
CA SER A 243 10.79 -2.69 -4.89
C SER A 243 10.98 -1.20 -5.11
N ASP A 244 10.66 -0.70 -6.30
CA ASP A 244 10.65 0.73 -6.57
C ASP A 244 9.68 1.46 -5.64
N ARG A 245 10.05 2.65 -5.22
CA ARG A 245 9.18 3.52 -4.43
C ARG A 245 8.13 4.14 -5.34
N PHE A 246 6.87 3.83 -5.09
CA PHE A 246 5.73 4.39 -5.84
C PHE A 246 5.31 5.79 -5.37
N ASP A 247 5.80 6.25 -4.22
CA ASP A 247 5.60 7.61 -3.70
C ASP A 247 6.69 8.60 -4.21
N ARG A 248 7.36 8.22 -5.29
CA ARG A 248 8.27 9.06 -6.07
C ARG A 248 7.90 8.92 -7.56
N ASP A 249 7.90 10.03 -8.27
CA ASP A 249 7.76 10.01 -9.73
C ASP A 249 9.09 9.60 -10.43
N ALA A 250 9.05 9.53 -11.75
CA ALA A 250 10.22 9.16 -12.56
C ALA A 250 11.41 10.14 -12.41
N ASN A 251 11.16 11.37 -11.95
CA ASN A 251 12.17 12.41 -11.72
C ASN A 251 12.62 12.46 -10.25
N GLY A 252 12.06 11.60 -9.40
CA GLY A 252 12.33 11.56 -7.96
C GLY A 252 11.50 12.55 -7.14
N ALA A 253 10.55 13.26 -7.74
CA ALA A 253 9.64 14.14 -7.02
C ALA A 253 8.69 13.34 -6.11
N ARG A 254 8.34 13.91 -4.97
CA ARG A 254 7.50 13.25 -3.97
C ARG A 254 6.03 13.25 -4.40
N ILE A 255 5.37 12.15 -4.12
CA ILE A 255 3.92 11.99 -4.30
C ILE A 255 3.29 11.81 -2.94
N GLY A 256 2.21 12.55 -2.63
CA GLY A 256 1.47 12.41 -1.38
C GLY A 256 0.97 10.97 -1.21
N TYR A 257 1.04 10.46 0.01
CA TYR A 257 0.63 9.10 0.36
C TYR A 257 -0.25 9.11 1.60
N LEU A 258 -1.31 8.32 1.59
CA LEU A 258 -2.10 7.97 2.77
C LEU A 258 -2.31 6.47 2.80
N SER A 259 -2.23 5.88 4.00
CA SER A 259 -2.62 4.48 4.20
C SER A 259 -4.15 4.33 4.20
N GLY A 260 -4.65 3.14 3.87
CA GLY A 260 -6.06 2.79 4.05
C GLY A 260 -6.52 2.97 5.50
N HIS A 261 -5.63 2.70 6.45
CA HIS A 261 -5.90 2.94 7.87
C HIS A 261 -6.20 4.42 8.18
N THR A 262 -5.49 5.34 7.55
CA THR A 262 -5.76 6.79 7.67
C THR A 262 -7.06 7.19 6.98
N LEU A 263 -7.36 6.58 5.84
CA LEU A 263 -8.58 6.88 5.08
C LEU A 263 -9.86 6.47 5.82
N VAL A 264 -9.87 5.27 6.43
CA VAL A 264 -11.07 4.69 7.08
C VAL A 264 -11.25 5.11 8.54
N GLU A 265 -10.55 6.12 9.01
CA GLU A 265 -10.47 6.49 10.43
C GLU A 265 -11.81 6.86 11.09
N LYS A 266 -12.76 7.33 10.32
CA LYS A 266 -14.07 7.76 10.85
C LYS A 266 -15.07 6.64 11.06
N ILE A 267 -14.66 5.36 10.88
CA ILE A 267 -15.56 4.23 11.05
C ILE A 267 -15.80 3.98 12.54
N PRO A 268 -17.06 3.98 12.98
CA PRO A 268 -17.42 3.63 14.34
C PRO A 268 -16.92 2.22 14.69
N ASP A 269 -16.55 1.99 15.94
CA ASP A 269 -16.16 0.69 16.50
C ASP A 269 -14.78 0.12 16.07
N GLY A 270 -14.01 0.83 15.27
CA GLY A 270 -12.56 0.61 15.11
C GLY A 270 -12.12 -0.57 14.22
N ILE A 271 -13.04 -1.36 13.68
CA ILE A 271 -12.74 -2.45 12.73
C ILE A 271 -13.27 -2.03 11.37
N ALA A 272 -12.36 -1.68 10.45
CA ALA A 272 -12.72 -1.36 9.08
C ALA A 272 -12.82 -2.64 8.23
N SER A 273 -13.70 -2.63 7.23
CA SER A 273 -13.88 -3.68 6.23
C SER A 273 -13.40 -3.24 4.85
N TYR A 274 -13.32 -4.19 3.90
CA TYR A 274 -13.02 -3.82 2.50
C TYR A 274 -14.14 -3.00 1.86
N THR A 275 -15.39 -3.18 2.27
CA THR A 275 -16.49 -2.35 1.78
C THR A 275 -16.36 -0.91 2.26
N ASP A 276 -15.92 -0.68 3.50
CA ASP A 276 -15.63 0.68 3.98
C ASP A 276 -14.45 1.32 3.22
N LEU A 277 -13.39 0.55 3.00
CA LEU A 277 -12.22 1.06 2.29
C LEU A 277 -12.56 1.48 0.86
N VAL A 278 -13.30 0.65 0.12
CA VAL A 278 -13.65 0.97 -1.27
C VAL A 278 -14.58 2.18 -1.36
N GLU A 279 -15.52 2.35 -0.41
CA GLU A 279 -16.40 3.51 -0.36
C GLU A 279 -15.59 4.81 -0.15
N VAL A 280 -14.71 4.83 0.84
CA VAL A 280 -13.86 6.00 1.10
C VAL A 280 -12.88 6.27 -0.04
N VAL A 281 -12.32 5.23 -0.66
CA VAL A 281 -11.45 5.39 -1.83
C VAL A 281 -12.24 5.99 -2.99
N ALA A 282 -13.44 5.51 -3.27
CA ALA A 282 -14.28 6.04 -4.35
C ALA A 282 -14.63 7.51 -4.16
N ASP A 283 -14.93 7.92 -2.93
CA ASP A 283 -15.25 9.33 -2.58
C ASP A 283 -14.09 10.31 -2.83
N HIS A 284 -12.86 9.83 -2.80
CA HIS A 284 -11.67 10.67 -2.92
C HIS A 284 -10.87 10.44 -4.22
N SER A 285 -11.24 9.43 -5.00
CA SER A 285 -10.50 9.02 -6.21
C SER A 285 -10.72 9.96 -7.39
N GLU A 286 -9.66 10.10 -8.23
CA GLU A 286 -9.77 10.71 -9.57
C GLU A 286 -10.51 9.82 -10.58
N ASP A 287 -10.57 8.50 -10.31
CA ASP A 287 -11.22 7.51 -11.17
C ASP A 287 -11.85 6.40 -10.28
N PRO A 288 -13.01 6.71 -9.67
CA PRO A 288 -13.66 5.82 -8.71
C PRO A 288 -13.95 4.42 -9.26
N ASP A 289 -14.37 4.34 -10.54
CA ASP A 289 -14.71 3.07 -11.17
C ASP A 289 -13.48 2.16 -11.35
N ALA A 290 -12.35 2.75 -11.78
CA ALA A 290 -11.12 2.01 -11.95
C ALA A 290 -10.55 1.53 -10.60
N ASP A 291 -10.55 2.40 -9.58
CA ASP A 291 -10.02 2.07 -8.25
C ASP A 291 -10.92 1.06 -7.53
N SER A 292 -12.25 1.14 -7.68
CA SER A 292 -13.18 0.15 -7.11
C SER A 292 -12.98 -1.23 -7.75
N ARG A 293 -12.81 -1.31 -9.06
CA ARG A 293 -12.51 -2.57 -9.77
C ARG A 293 -11.16 -3.14 -9.38
N GLU A 294 -10.16 -2.29 -9.25
CA GLU A 294 -8.82 -2.68 -8.78
C GLU A 294 -8.88 -3.21 -7.35
N MET A 295 -9.62 -2.55 -6.44
CA MET A 295 -9.81 -3.02 -5.07
C MET A 295 -10.49 -4.39 -5.03
N PHE A 296 -11.57 -4.62 -5.79
CA PHE A 296 -12.21 -5.92 -5.90
C PHE A 296 -11.24 -7.02 -6.36
N ARG A 297 -10.40 -6.71 -7.36
CA ARG A 297 -9.37 -7.62 -7.89
C ARG A 297 -8.34 -7.98 -6.82
N ARG A 298 -7.92 -7.02 -6.00
CA ARG A 298 -6.99 -7.23 -4.87
C ARG A 298 -7.59 -8.12 -3.81
N VAL A 299 -8.84 -7.89 -3.44
CA VAL A 299 -9.55 -8.74 -2.46
C VAL A 299 -9.68 -10.17 -3.00
N ALA A 300 -10.04 -10.36 -4.26
CA ALA A 300 -10.08 -11.68 -4.88
C ALA A 300 -8.69 -12.37 -4.86
N LEU A 301 -7.61 -11.63 -5.15
CA LEU A 301 -6.24 -12.13 -5.04
C LEU A 301 -5.92 -12.54 -3.59
N THR A 302 -6.17 -11.68 -2.61
CA THR A 302 -5.98 -11.93 -1.18
C THR A 302 -6.63 -13.24 -0.73
N LEU A 303 -7.85 -13.51 -1.20
CA LEU A 303 -8.56 -14.75 -0.90
C LEU A 303 -7.95 -15.97 -1.62
N LEU A 304 -7.52 -15.81 -2.87
CA LEU A 304 -7.00 -16.93 -3.69
C LEU A 304 -5.55 -17.31 -3.39
N VAL A 305 -4.77 -16.42 -2.77
CA VAL A 305 -3.41 -16.71 -2.28
C VAL A 305 -3.37 -16.92 -0.76
N ASN A 306 -4.52 -16.86 -0.10
CA ASN A 306 -4.64 -16.96 1.35
C ASN A 306 -3.73 -15.97 2.11
N ASN A 307 -3.71 -14.69 1.69
CA ASN A 307 -3.03 -13.64 2.45
C ASN A 307 -3.84 -13.30 3.70
N VAL A 308 -3.50 -13.89 4.84
CA VAL A 308 -4.24 -13.76 6.11
C VAL A 308 -3.78 -12.60 7.01
N ASP A 309 -2.81 -11.81 6.56
CA ASP A 309 -2.27 -10.63 7.25
C ASP A 309 -2.55 -9.34 6.44
N ASP A 310 -3.66 -9.31 5.71
CA ASP A 310 -4.03 -8.17 4.89
C ASP A 310 -4.86 -7.16 5.70
N HIS A 311 -4.19 -6.19 6.27
CA HIS A 311 -4.79 -5.15 7.10
C HIS A 311 -4.78 -3.78 6.42
N MET A 312 -5.53 -2.80 6.95
CA MET A 312 -5.72 -1.47 6.34
C MET A 312 -4.42 -0.69 6.05
N LYS A 313 -3.32 -0.98 6.74
CA LYS A 313 -2.02 -0.36 6.44
C LYS A 313 -1.33 -0.97 5.22
N ASN A 314 -1.78 -2.13 4.71
CA ASN A 314 -1.27 -2.75 3.49
C ASN A 314 -1.95 -2.19 2.22
N HIS A 315 -2.89 -1.26 2.39
CA HIS A 315 -3.51 -0.49 1.32
C HIS A 315 -3.09 0.97 1.43
N GLY A 316 -2.92 1.63 0.30
CA GLY A 316 -2.58 3.03 0.26
C GLY A 316 -3.13 3.73 -0.96
N VAL A 317 -3.15 5.06 -0.88
CA VAL A 317 -3.48 5.93 -2.00
C VAL A 317 -2.37 6.94 -2.24
N LEU A 318 -2.21 7.33 -3.49
CA LEU A 318 -1.26 8.33 -3.96
C LEU A 318 -2.00 9.57 -4.42
N ARG A 319 -1.47 10.74 -4.08
CA ARG A 319 -2.03 12.02 -4.51
C ARG A 319 -1.78 12.25 -6.00
N GLY A 320 -2.84 12.33 -6.77
CA GLY A 320 -2.81 12.79 -8.14
C GLY A 320 -3.04 14.30 -8.25
N SER A 321 -3.39 14.77 -9.44
CA SER A 321 -3.58 16.21 -9.72
C SER A 321 -4.87 16.76 -9.12
N THR A 322 -5.95 15.98 -9.13
CA THR A 322 -7.29 16.41 -8.70
C THR A 322 -7.82 15.61 -7.51
N GLY A 323 -7.39 14.38 -7.32
CA GLY A 323 -7.84 13.47 -6.27
C GLY A 323 -6.74 12.51 -5.84
N TRP A 324 -7.15 11.35 -5.38
CA TRP A 324 -6.27 10.25 -4.99
C TRP A 324 -6.44 9.08 -5.95
N ARG A 325 -5.50 8.16 -5.99
CA ARG A 325 -5.56 6.90 -6.73
C ARG A 325 -4.99 5.80 -5.87
N LEU A 326 -5.48 4.57 -6.02
CA LEU A 326 -4.86 3.43 -5.33
C LEU A 326 -3.37 3.35 -5.65
N SER A 327 -2.54 3.16 -4.62
CA SER A 327 -1.11 2.84 -4.81
C SER A 327 -0.95 1.47 -5.47
N PRO A 328 0.17 1.13 -6.07
CA PRO A 328 0.52 -0.27 -6.33
C PRO A 328 0.38 -1.12 -5.06
N VAL A 329 0.07 -2.42 -5.24
CA VAL A 329 -0.05 -3.36 -4.11
C VAL A 329 1.32 -3.67 -3.49
N PHE A 330 1.35 -3.92 -2.20
CA PHE A 330 2.55 -4.27 -1.43
C PHE A 330 2.19 -5.13 -0.22
N ASP A 331 3.16 -5.80 0.39
CA ASP A 331 2.98 -6.69 1.55
C ASP A 331 1.96 -7.82 1.30
N VAL A 332 1.98 -8.42 0.12
CA VAL A 332 1.10 -9.53 -0.28
C VAL A 332 1.82 -10.86 -0.11
N ASN A 333 1.49 -11.60 0.96
CA ASN A 333 2.15 -12.85 1.32
C ASN A 333 1.15 -14.00 1.39
N PRO A 334 1.47 -15.19 0.84
CA PRO A 334 0.66 -16.37 1.06
C PRO A 334 0.97 -16.98 2.43
N PHE A 335 -0.04 -17.57 3.05
CA PHE A 335 0.10 -18.30 4.30
C PHE A 335 -0.55 -19.68 4.22
N PRO A 336 0.06 -20.73 4.82
CA PRO A 336 -0.57 -22.05 4.87
C PRO A 336 -1.95 -21.99 5.53
N ALA A 337 -2.92 -22.81 5.09
CA ALA A 337 -4.33 -22.74 5.51
C ALA A 337 -4.57 -22.76 7.02
N ARG A 338 -3.67 -23.37 7.79
CA ARG A 338 -3.72 -23.44 9.27
C ARG A 338 -3.19 -22.19 9.99
N TRP A 339 -2.69 -21.18 9.25
CA TRP A 339 -2.13 -19.97 9.85
C TRP A 339 -3.26 -19.11 10.44
N PRO A 340 -3.05 -18.48 11.63
CA PRO A 340 -4.05 -17.57 12.20
C PRO A 340 -4.43 -16.46 11.24
N VAL A 341 -5.72 -16.15 11.18
CA VAL A 341 -6.23 -15.06 10.33
C VAL A 341 -6.23 -13.76 11.13
N ASP A 342 -5.50 -12.76 10.64
CA ASP A 342 -5.50 -11.38 11.13
C ASP A 342 -5.64 -10.45 9.91
N SER A 343 -6.77 -10.55 9.22
CA SER A 343 -7.00 -9.77 8.01
C SER A 343 -8.29 -8.99 8.08
N THR A 344 -8.36 -7.95 7.24
CA THR A 344 -9.55 -7.13 7.04
C THR A 344 -10.76 -7.99 6.68
N PRO A 345 -11.92 -7.82 7.35
CA PRO A 345 -13.17 -8.49 6.99
C PRO A 345 -13.70 -7.96 5.64
N LEU A 346 -14.47 -8.78 4.92
CA LEU A 346 -15.08 -8.36 3.66
C LEU A 346 -16.10 -7.23 3.87
N SER A 347 -16.95 -7.36 4.89
CA SER A 347 -17.93 -6.34 5.29
C SER A 347 -18.23 -6.46 6.79
N HIS A 348 -19.02 -5.53 7.32
CA HIS A 348 -19.55 -5.61 8.69
C HIS A 348 -20.79 -6.49 8.79
N ASP A 349 -21.44 -6.78 7.67
CA ASP A 349 -22.67 -7.56 7.63
C ASP A 349 -22.33 -9.06 7.49
N GLY A 350 -22.70 -9.85 8.50
CA GLY A 350 -22.56 -11.29 8.49
C GLY A 350 -21.40 -11.83 9.32
N ASP A 351 -20.93 -13.03 9.00
CA ASP A 351 -19.80 -13.68 9.67
C ASP A 351 -18.49 -12.99 9.25
N THR A 352 -17.92 -12.19 10.14
CA THR A 352 -16.67 -11.45 9.91
C THR A 352 -15.45 -12.36 9.72
N ALA A 353 -15.57 -13.65 10.04
CA ALA A 353 -14.57 -14.66 9.75
C ALA A 353 -14.66 -15.18 8.30
N GLY A 354 -15.68 -14.76 7.54
CA GLY A 354 -15.87 -15.17 6.14
C GLY A 354 -14.78 -14.62 5.24
N ARG A 355 -13.95 -15.52 4.71
CA ARG A 355 -12.94 -15.24 3.68
C ARG A 355 -13.31 -16.05 2.44
N ASP A 356 -14.49 -15.75 1.88
CA ASP A 356 -15.16 -16.58 0.87
C ASP A 356 -15.39 -15.79 -0.43
N ILE A 357 -15.03 -16.39 -1.57
CA ILE A 357 -15.21 -15.81 -2.90
C ILE A 357 -16.71 -15.62 -3.24
N GLY A 358 -17.60 -16.50 -2.73
CA GLY A 358 -19.03 -16.35 -2.93
C GLY A 358 -19.55 -15.09 -2.26
N GLN A 359 -19.15 -14.85 -1.02
CA GLN A 359 -19.50 -13.63 -0.28
C GLN A 359 -18.93 -12.38 -0.97
N LEU A 360 -17.68 -12.41 -1.45
CA LEU A 360 -17.11 -11.31 -2.22
C LEU A 360 -17.95 -10.99 -3.47
N LEU A 361 -18.43 -12.01 -4.18
CA LEU A 361 -19.31 -11.83 -5.34
C LEU A 361 -20.68 -11.22 -4.96
N ASP A 362 -21.22 -11.56 -3.80
CA ASP A 362 -22.47 -10.98 -3.31
C ASP A 362 -22.30 -9.49 -2.93
N LEU A 363 -21.10 -9.09 -2.55
CA LEU A 363 -20.72 -7.71 -2.24
C LEU A 363 -20.33 -6.88 -3.49
N SER A 364 -20.38 -7.42 -4.70
CA SER A 364 -19.94 -6.73 -5.93
C SER A 364 -20.56 -5.34 -6.13
N GLY A 365 -21.81 -5.15 -5.66
CA GLY A 365 -22.48 -3.84 -5.69
C GLY A 365 -21.79 -2.75 -4.91
N HIS A 366 -21.15 -3.07 -3.77
CA HIS A 366 -20.33 -2.10 -3.01
C HIS A 366 -19.09 -1.63 -3.77
N PHE A 367 -18.61 -2.46 -4.72
CA PHE A 367 -17.49 -2.11 -5.60
C PHE A 367 -17.96 -1.48 -6.93
N GLY A 368 -19.22 -1.03 -7.01
CA GLY A 368 -19.77 -0.34 -8.19
C GLY A 368 -19.94 -1.24 -9.42
N MET A 369 -20.02 -2.57 -9.27
CA MET A 369 -20.12 -3.48 -10.41
C MET A 369 -21.24 -4.51 -10.27
N ASP A 370 -21.71 -4.99 -11.41
CA ASP A 370 -22.65 -6.11 -11.45
C ASP A 370 -21.93 -7.46 -11.19
N ARG A 371 -22.71 -8.46 -10.80
CA ARG A 371 -22.18 -9.80 -10.50
C ARG A 371 -21.45 -10.45 -11.69
N ALA A 372 -21.87 -10.19 -12.93
CA ALA A 372 -21.23 -10.79 -14.11
C ALA A 372 -19.81 -10.22 -14.32
N SER A 373 -19.64 -8.92 -14.14
CA SER A 373 -18.33 -8.25 -14.13
C SER A 373 -17.44 -8.77 -13.01
N ALA A 374 -18.00 -8.93 -11.80
CA ALA A 374 -17.30 -9.49 -10.65
C ALA A 374 -16.82 -10.93 -10.89
N VAL A 375 -17.68 -11.80 -11.44
CA VAL A 375 -17.32 -13.18 -11.82
C VAL A 375 -16.18 -13.19 -12.86
N THR A 376 -16.22 -12.27 -13.82
CA THR A 376 -15.15 -12.15 -14.81
C THR A 376 -13.80 -11.82 -14.15
N ILE A 377 -13.78 -10.88 -13.20
CA ILE A 377 -12.56 -10.53 -12.46
C ILE A 377 -12.05 -11.72 -11.64
N VAL A 378 -12.93 -12.42 -10.90
CA VAL A 378 -12.53 -13.61 -10.13
C VAL A 378 -11.92 -14.67 -11.05
N ALA A 379 -12.52 -14.91 -12.23
CA ALA A 379 -12.01 -15.87 -13.21
C ALA A 379 -10.63 -15.47 -13.78
N GLU A 380 -10.38 -14.17 -13.98
CA GLU A 380 -9.08 -13.66 -14.41
C GLU A 380 -8.01 -13.88 -13.34
N VAL A 381 -8.32 -13.56 -12.07
CA VAL A 381 -7.41 -13.74 -10.94
C VAL A 381 -7.13 -15.22 -10.70
N GLU A 382 -8.14 -16.10 -10.76
CA GLU A 382 -7.96 -17.56 -10.62
C GLU A 382 -7.01 -18.09 -11.69
N ARG A 383 -7.21 -17.71 -12.95
CA ARG A 383 -6.36 -18.13 -14.07
C ARG A 383 -4.92 -17.66 -13.90
N ALA A 384 -4.72 -16.42 -13.46
CA ALA A 384 -3.40 -15.84 -13.23
C ALA A 384 -2.66 -16.55 -12.09
N THR A 385 -3.38 -16.92 -11.04
CA THR A 385 -2.81 -17.60 -9.86
C THR A 385 -2.69 -19.11 -10.02
N ALA A 386 -3.23 -19.72 -11.11
CA ALA A 386 -3.17 -21.17 -11.32
C ALA A 386 -1.75 -21.74 -11.49
N SER A 387 -0.83 -20.92 -11.98
CA SER A 387 0.58 -21.31 -12.18
C SER A 387 1.49 -20.95 -10.99
N TRP A 388 0.94 -20.83 -9.79
CA TRP A 388 1.65 -20.37 -8.60
C TRP A 388 2.93 -21.20 -8.29
N ALA A 389 2.88 -22.52 -8.47
CA ALA A 389 4.01 -23.40 -8.19
C ALA A 389 5.17 -23.21 -9.18
N ASP A 390 4.86 -22.98 -10.47
CA ASP A 390 5.88 -22.68 -11.48
C ASP A 390 6.52 -21.32 -11.20
N VAL A 391 5.71 -20.31 -10.84
CA VAL A 391 6.21 -18.98 -10.48
C VAL A 391 7.08 -19.05 -9.23
N ALA A 392 6.71 -19.84 -8.22
CA ALA A 392 7.51 -20.04 -7.02
C ALA A 392 8.87 -20.67 -7.37
N ALA A 393 8.88 -21.66 -8.25
CA ALA A 393 10.12 -22.29 -8.74
C ALA A 393 11.00 -21.30 -9.52
N ASP A 394 10.43 -20.42 -10.35
CA ASP A 394 11.14 -19.35 -11.06
C ASP A 394 11.86 -18.37 -10.09
N PHE A 395 11.32 -18.16 -8.88
CA PHE A 395 11.97 -17.40 -7.82
C PHE A 395 12.89 -18.24 -6.91
N GLY A 396 13.18 -19.49 -7.29
CA GLY A 396 14.14 -20.34 -6.60
C GLY A 396 13.63 -20.95 -5.28
N ILE A 397 12.31 -21.04 -5.10
CA ILE A 397 11.72 -21.69 -3.92
C ILE A 397 11.84 -23.21 -4.09
N GLU A 398 12.40 -23.88 -3.06
CA GLU A 398 12.65 -25.31 -3.07
C GLU A 398 11.34 -26.14 -3.09
N PRO A 399 11.32 -27.32 -3.76
CA PRO A 399 10.11 -28.13 -3.91
C PRO A 399 9.40 -28.49 -2.58
N GLY A 400 10.15 -28.70 -1.50
CA GLY A 400 9.59 -28.99 -0.17
C GLY A 400 8.84 -27.81 0.41
N GLU A 401 9.30 -26.57 0.16
CA GLU A 401 8.64 -25.36 0.59
C GLU A 401 7.41 -25.04 -0.28
N VAL A 402 7.48 -25.37 -1.59
CA VAL A 402 6.33 -25.30 -2.51
C VAL A 402 5.21 -26.22 -2.02
N GLU A 403 5.53 -27.49 -1.66
CA GLU A 403 4.54 -28.41 -1.10
C GLU A 403 3.96 -27.91 0.22
N PHE A 404 4.79 -27.40 1.13
CA PHE A 404 4.33 -26.80 2.39
C PHE A 404 3.34 -25.66 2.19
N MET A 405 3.57 -24.78 1.21
CA MET A 405 2.71 -23.63 0.91
C MET A 405 1.48 -23.99 0.06
N SER A 406 1.38 -25.20 -0.46
CA SER A 406 0.30 -25.62 -1.39
C SER A 406 -1.10 -25.36 -0.85
N SER A 407 -1.31 -25.51 0.47
CA SER A 407 -2.60 -25.26 1.11
C SER A 407 -3.05 -23.79 1.10
N ALA A 408 -2.15 -22.85 0.84
CA ALA A 408 -2.50 -21.44 0.63
C ALA A 408 -3.23 -21.25 -0.71
N PHE A 409 -2.79 -21.98 -1.74
CA PHE A 409 -3.27 -21.82 -3.10
C PHE A 409 -4.35 -22.81 -3.50
N GLU A 410 -4.31 -24.05 -2.99
CA GLU A 410 -5.28 -25.11 -3.31
C GLU A 410 -6.40 -25.14 -2.25
N SER A 411 -7.13 -24.05 -2.15
CA SER A 411 -8.17 -23.81 -1.14
C SER A 411 -9.59 -24.03 -1.71
N GLU A 412 -10.59 -23.98 -0.83
CA GLU A 412 -12.02 -23.98 -1.21
C GLU A 412 -12.35 -22.78 -2.09
N ASN A 413 -11.79 -21.58 -1.78
CA ASN A 413 -11.93 -20.38 -2.61
C ASN A 413 -11.51 -20.61 -4.06
N ARG A 414 -10.38 -21.32 -4.28
CA ARG A 414 -9.94 -21.68 -5.62
C ARG A 414 -10.91 -22.64 -6.29
N SER A 415 -11.46 -23.61 -5.58
CA SER A 415 -12.44 -24.55 -6.12
C SER A 415 -13.72 -23.83 -6.58
N ILE A 416 -14.22 -22.88 -5.79
CA ILE A 416 -15.35 -22.01 -6.14
C ILE A 416 -15.03 -21.21 -7.41
N ALA A 417 -13.88 -20.52 -7.44
CA ALA A 417 -13.47 -19.70 -8.58
C ALA A 417 -13.31 -20.51 -9.88
N ARG A 418 -12.73 -21.71 -9.83
CA ARG A 418 -12.63 -22.64 -10.98
C ARG A 418 -13.99 -23.06 -11.54
N ASN A 419 -14.96 -23.35 -10.67
CA ASN A 419 -16.32 -23.70 -11.10
C ASN A 419 -17.00 -22.55 -11.85
N LEU A 420 -16.81 -21.30 -11.38
CA LEU A 420 -17.31 -20.11 -12.06
C LEU A 420 -16.70 -19.94 -13.45
N THR A 421 -15.39 -20.18 -13.59
CA THR A 421 -14.66 -20.09 -14.86
C THR A 421 -15.17 -21.11 -15.88
N THR A 422 -15.54 -22.30 -15.45
CA THR A 422 -16.10 -23.36 -16.31
C THR A 422 -17.48 -22.99 -16.81
N THR A 423 -18.32 -22.41 -15.98
CA THR A 423 -19.69 -21.97 -16.34
C THR A 423 -19.65 -20.84 -17.36
N VAL A 424 -18.77 -19.86 -17.20
CA VAL A 424 -18.61 -18.76 -18.17
C VAL A 424 -18.15 -19.26 -19.55
N ARG A 425 -17.29 -20.27 -19.62
CA ARG A 425 -16.84 -20.87 -20.89
C ARG A 425 -17.98 -21.60 -21.61
N ILE A 426 -18.87 -22.26 -20.90
CA ILE A 426 -20.02 -22.97 -21.48
C ILE A 426 -21.01 -21.97 -22.10
N ASP A 427 -21.31 -20.87 -21.41
CA ASP A 427 -22.21 -19.82 -21.91
C ASP A 427 -21.67 -19.13 -23.17
N THR A 428 -20.39 -18.82 -23.21
CA THR A 428 -19.76 -18.24 -24.41
C THR A 428 -19.69 -19.21 -25.59
N SER A 429 -19.61 -20.52 -25.35
CA SER A 429 -19.65 -21.55 -26.40
C SER A 429 -21.03 -21.80 -26.94
N LEU A 430 -22.06 -21.69 -26.11
CA LEU A 430 -23.49 -21.85 -26.51
C LEU A 430 -24.00 -20.59 -27.22
N GLY A 431 -23.58 -19.39 -26.81
CA GLY A 431 -23.96 -18.13 -27.48
C GLY A 431 -23.35 -17.95 -28.88
N GLY A 432 -22.26 -18.69 -29.19
CA GLY A 432 -21.64 -18.71 -30.51
C GLY A 432 -22.33 -19.62 -31.53
N ALA A 433 -23.08 -20.63 -31.07
CA ALA A 433 -23.72 -21.61 -31.94
C ALA A 433 -25.10 -21.13 -32.48
N ASP A 434 -25.79 -20.25 -31.76
CA ASP A 434 -27.13 -19.80 -32.16
C ASP A 434 -27.17 -18.61 -33.15
N ARG A 435 -26.04 -18.02 -33.52
CA ARG A 435 -26.00 -16.93 -34.50
C ARG A 435 -25.78 -17.37 -35.95
N CYS A 436 -25.72 -18.68 -36.24
CA CYS A 436 -25.42 -19.22 -37.57
C CYS A 436 -26.61 -19.87 -38.29
N GLN A 437 -27.82 -19.89 -37.70
CA GLN A 437 -29.01 -20.48 -38.35
C GLN A 437 -30.19 -19.53 -38.42
N ALA A 438 -30.09 -18.44 -39.18
CA ALA A 438 -31.27 -17.71 -39.70
C ALA A 438 -30.86 -16.80 -40.85
N ARG A 439 -30.55 -17.37 -42.01
CA ARG A 439 -30.69 -16.72 -43.33
C ARG A 439 -31.04 -17.73 -44.38
N THR A 440 -32.33 -17.93 -44.59
CA THR A 440 -32.88 -18.44 -45.85
C THR A 440 -33.31 -17.26 -46.72
N PRO A 441 -33.06 -17.30 -48.04
CA PRO A 441 -33.31 -16.18 -48.92
C PRO A 441 -34.76 -16.19 -49.46
N THR A 442 -35.48 -15.08 -49.39
CA THR A 442 -36.72 -14.87 -50.16
C THR A 442 -36.51 -13.77 -51.21
N ARG A 443 -36.80 -14.15 -52.42
CA ARG A 443 -36.92 -13.57 -53.76
C ARG A 443 -37.14 -12.07 -53.87
N PRO A 444 -36.74 -11.49 -55.05
CA PRO A 444 -36.91 -10.05 -55.34
C PRO A 444 -38.30 -9.78 -55.94
N CYS A 445 -38.86 -8.60 -55.72
CA CYS A 445 -40.03 -8.06 -56.37
C CYS A 445 -39.67 -6.74 -57.12
N PRO A 446 -40.39 -6.45 -58.24
CA PRO A 446 -39.84 -5.68 -59.36
C PRO A 446 -40.06 -4.18 -59.27
N ALA A 447 -39.33 -3.50 -60.18
CA ALA A 447 -39.29 -2.08 -60.40
C ALA A 447 -40.67 -1.47 -60.84
N HIS A 448 -40.95 -0.25 -60.34
CA HIS A 448 -41.82 0.68 -61.06
C HIS A 448 -41.15 2.07 -61.13
N GLN A 449 -41.12 2.51 -62.39
CA GLN A 449 -40.63 3.80 -62.87
C GLN A 449 -41.58 4.95 -62.45
N GLY A 450 -41.05 6.14 -62.39
CA GLY A 450 -41.81 7.36 -62.45
C GLY A 450 -41.16 8.60 -61.87
N MET A 451 -40.36 9.29 -62.64
CA MET A 451 -40.11 10.75 -62.53
C MET A 451 -41.34 11.52 -63.11
N PRO A 452 -41.50 12.89 -63.08
CA PRO A 452 -40.58 13.95 -62.68
C PRO A 452 -41.20 15.23 -62.04
N THR A 453 -40.34 16.24 -61.87
CA THR A 453 -40.52 17.72 -61.87
C THR A 453 -40.95 18.45 -60.57
N GLY A 454 -40.08 19.26 -60.09
CA GLY A 454 -40.00 20.53 -59.46
C GLY A 454 -40.97 21.66 -59.94
N PRO A 455 -40.76 22.96 -59.59
CA PRO A 455 -39.99 23.60 -58.50
C PRO A 455 -40.84 24.71 -57.80
N GLY A 456 -40.21 25.42 -56.81
CA GLY A 456 -40.63 26.80 -56.47
C GLY A 456 -41.20 27.00 -55.06
N THR A 457 -40.59 27.63 -54.29
CA THR A 457 -40.24 29.01 -53.85
C THR A 457 -39.54 28.97 -52.51
#